data_46bbc9e5889a21451692f3152c2807dc
#
_entry.id   46bbc9e5889a21451692f3152c2807dc
#
_cell.length_a   1.000
_cell.length_b   1.000
_cell.length_c   1.000
_cell.angle_alpha   90.00
_cell.angle_beta   90.00
_cell.angle_gamma   90.00
#
_symmetry.space_group_name_H-M   'P 1'
#
loop_
_entity.id
_entity.type
_entity.pdbx_description
1 polymer ?
#
loop_
_entity_poly.entity_id
_entity_poly.type
_entity_poly.pdbx_seq_one_letter_code
_entity_poly.pdbx_strand_id
1 'polypeptide(L)'
;VREMAKACAATAMVWGTTFHAVKPVIDFASHEQKMKLLPGIANGGLVSLCITEPTAGSDATGMKTRFTPDGDDIVIDGGKTFITCGDHADLYVLFGKWSEIENDKAAISVVLVEKGAKGLSILGKEDKMGQRAASTASLAFDNVRVPRENLMCEPGDGLKILFSALNKSRPSIAAHALGIARAAFEDAVAYINHRRQSGRNIIEFQGIQFMLADMATDLALCESWLWRVGAMIDAGVEDIGIEASMLKMRASDVAMRITTDAVQ
;
A
#
# COMPACT_ATOMS: atom_id res chain seq x y z
N VAL A 1 11.93 2.03 -3.13
CA VAL A 1 10.67 1.89 -3.89
C VAL A 1 10.79 2.52 -5.27
N ARG A 2 11.16 3.81 -5.40
CA ARG A 2 11.22 4.53 -6.68
C ARG A 2 12.06 3.81 -7.74
N GLU A 3 13.30 3.45 -7.43
CA GLU A 3 14.21 2.77 -8.37
C GLU A 3 13.70 1.36 -8.76
N MET A 4 13.09 0.65 -7.81
CA MET A 4 12.45 -0.65 -8.10
C MET A 4 11.25 -0.47 -9.03
N ALA A 5 10.40 0.53 -8.77
CA ALA A 5 9.22 0.81 -9.59
C ALA A 5 9.57 1.28 -11.00
N LYS A 6 10.71 1.96 -11.17
CA LYS A 6 11.27 2.31 -12.47
C LYS A 6 11.62 1.06 -13.30
N ALA A 7 12.16 0.03 -12.65
CA ALA A 7 12.50 -1.22 -13.32
C ALA A 7 11.29 -2.16 -13.49
N CYS A 8 10.48 -2.33 -12.45
CA CYS A 8 9.28 -3.16 -12.45
C CYS A 8 8.30 -2.71 -11.37
N ALA A 9 7.20 -2.10 -11.79
CA ALA A 9 6.16 -1.60 -10.90
C ALA A 9 5.55 -2.70 -10.02
N ALA A 10 5.28 -3.88 -10.58
CA ALA A 10 4.69 -5.00 -9.83
C ALA A 10 5.62 -5.52 -8.74
N THR A 11 6.91 -5.69 -9.00
CA THR A 11 7.90 -6.09 -8.00
C THR A 11 8.00 -5.06 -6.87
N ALA A 12 8.03 -3.78 -7.21
CA ALA A 12 8.05 -2.70 -6.23
C ALA A 12 6.77 -2.67 -5.37
N MET A 13 5.61 -3.05 -5.95
CA MET A 13 4.35 -3.15 -5.21
C MET A 13 4.36 -4.31 -4.20
N VAL A 14 4.82 -5.50 -4.60
CA VAL A 14 4.94 -6.66 -3.68
C VAL A 14 5.83 -6.32 -2.50
N TRP A 15 7.01 -5.77 -2.76
CA TRP A 15 7.94 -5.36 -1.71
C TRP A 15 7.35 -4.25 -0.83
N GLY A 16 6.78 -3.21 -1.47
CA GLY A 16 6.17 -2.07 -0.78
C GLY A 16 5.01 -2.49 0.13
N THR A 17 4.16 -3.41 -0.33
CA THR A 17 3.02 -3.91 0.46
C THR A 17 3.49 -4.58 1.74
N THR A 18 4.46 -5.49 1.67
CA THR A 18 5.02 -6.14 2.86
C THR A 18 5.60 -5.09 3.82
N PHE A 19 6.35 -4.11 3.31
CA PHE A 19 6.90 -3.04 4.13
C PHE A 19 5.81 -2.19 4.80
N HIS A 20 4.72 -1.85 4.08
CA HIS A 20 3.60 -1.10 4.65
C HIS A 20 2.83 -1.89 5.71
N ALA A 21 2.69 -3.19 5.51
CA ALA A 21 1.96 -4.06 6.43
C ALA A 21 2.78 -4.43 7.68
N VAL A 22 4.10 -4.56 7.55
CA VAL A 22 4.97 -4.86 8.70
C VAL A 22 5.20 -3.63 9.59
N LYS A 23 5.12 -2.42 9.05
CA LYS A 23 5.36 -1.19 9.81
C LYS A 23 4.45 -1.03 11.04
N PRO A 24 3.11 -1.26 10.95
CA PRO A 24 2.25 -1.34 12.13
C PRO A 24 2.72 -2.37 13.17
N VAL A 25 3.20 -3.53 12.75
CA VAL A 25 3.74 -4.55 13.66
C VAL A 25 4.98 -4.02 14.38
N ILE A 26 5.89 -3.37 13.66
CA ILE A 26 7.09 -2.76 14.25
C ILE A 26 6.73 -1.67 15.27
N ASP A 27 5.75 -0.83 14.95
CA ASP A 27 5.43 0.34 15.79
C ASP A 27 4.55 -0.02 17.00
N PHE A 28 3.61 -0.96 16.85
CA PHE A 28 2.52 -1.16 17.80
C PHE A 28 2.43 -2.56 18.42
N ALA A 29 3.04 -3.59 17.81
CA ALA A 29 2.97 -4.93 18.38
C ALA A 29 3.78 -5.06 19.68
N SER A 30 3.41 -6.01 20.53
CA SER A 30 4.16 -6.31 21.77
C SER A 30 5.56 -6.83 21.45
N HIS A 31 6.41 -6.88 22.47
CA HIS A 31 7.76 -7.44 22.29
C HIS A 31 7.70 -8.92 21.87
N GLU A 32 6.82 -9.70 22.48
CA GLU A 32 6.60 -11.11 22.20
C GLU A 32 6.12 -11.33 20.77
N GLN A 33 5.13 -10.55 20.32
CA GLN A 33 4.64 -10.58 18.93
C GLN A 33 5.75 -10.25 17.94
N LYS A 34 6.57 -9.23 18.22
CA LYS A 34 7.71 -8.86 17.37
C LYS A 34 8.74 -9.97 17.28
N MET A 35 9.13 -10.56 18.42
CA MET A 35 10.10 -11.66 18.46
C MET A 35 9.60 -12.91 17.75
N LYS A 36 8.29 -13.19 17.80
CA LYS A 36 7.66 -14.31 17.11
C LYS A 36 7.60 -14.10 15.59
N LEU A 37 7.20 -12.93 15.13
CA LEU A 37 6.78 -12.70 13.73
C LEU A 37 7.88 -12.09 12.85
N LEU A 38 8.66 -11.10 13.37
CA LEU A 38 9.62 -10.37 12.54
C LEU A 38 10.75 -11.22 11.96
N PRO A 39 11.29 -12.26 12.62
CA PRO A 39 12.33 -13.10 12.02
C PRO A 39 11.85 -13.82 10.75
N GLY A 40 10.62 -14.33 10.72
CA GLY A 40 10.04 -14.95 9.52
C GLY A 40 9.90 -13.98 8.37
N ILE A 41 9.47 -12.75 8.67
CA ILE A 41 9.32 -11.67 7.68
C ILE A 41 10.70 -11.25 7.14
N ALA A 42 11.70 -11.09 8.01
CA ALA A 42 13.07 -10.75 7.61
C ALA A 42 13.70 -11.80 6.69
N ASN A 43 13.29 -13.06 6.82
CA ASN A 43 13.71 -14.17 5.97
C ASN A 43 12.88 -14.34 4.68
N GLY A 44 12.11 -13.33 4.30
CA GLY A 44 11.36 -13.28 3.04
C GLY A 44 9.86 -13.55 3.15
N GLY A 45 9.31 -13.65 4.35
CA GLY A 45 7.87 -13.77 4.59
C GLY A 45 7.12 -12.54 4.08
N LEU A 46 5.93 -12.76 3.50
CA LEU A 46 5.06 -11.72 2.98
C LEU A 46 4.00 -11.32 4.01
N VAL A 47 3.75 -10.03 4.13
CA VAL A 47 2.71 -9.49 5.02
C VAL A 47 1.70 -8.70 4.22
N SER A 48 0.43 -8.93 4.46
CA SER A 48 -0.66 -8.18 3.85
C SER A 48 -1.44 -7.36 4.87
N LEU A 49 -1.80 -6.13 4.46
CA LEU A 49 -2.62 -5.22 5.24
C LEU A 49 -4.08 -5.40 4.81
N CYS A 50 -4.94 -5.87 5.72
CA CYS A 50 -6.31 -6.26 5.43
C CYS A 50 -7.31 -5.26 6.04
N ILE A 51 -7.66 -4.22 5.26
CA ILE A 51 -8.56 -3.13 5.67
C ILE A 51 -9.85 -3.18 4.88
N THR A 52 -9.75 -3.09 3.55
CA THR A 52 -10.87 -2.87 2.62
C THR A 52 -11.86 -4.03 2.60
N GLU A 53 -13.14 -3.71 2.57
CA GLU A 53 -14.25 -4.65 2.41
C GLU A 53 -15.11 -4.25 1.21
N PRO A 54 -15.95 -5.14 0.67
CA PRO A 54 -16.82 -4.81 -0.46
C PRO A 54 -17.70 -3.57 -0.25
N THR A 55 -18.05 -3.28 1.01
CA THR A 55 -18.90 -2.14 1.40
C THR A 55 -18.16 -1.04 2.15
N ALA A 56 -16.84 -1.17 2.37
CA ALA A 56 -16.04 -0.24 3.17
C ALA A 56 -14.68 -0.01 2.50
N GLY A 57 -14.61 0.97 1.62
CA GLY A 57 -13.39 1.42 0.95
C GLY A 57 -12.86 2.71 1.58
N SER A 58 -13.20 3.88 1.00
CA SER A 58 -12.80 5.19 1.53
C SER A 58 -13.32 5.44 2.94
N ASP A 59 -14.52 4.97 3.25
CA ASP A 59 -15.00 4.90 4.63
C ASP A 59 -14.60 3.56 5.26
N ALA A 60 -13.36 3.48 5.72
CA ALA A 60 -12.85 2.30 6.41
C ALA A 60 -13.58 2.05 7.75
N THR A 61 -14.23 3.07 8.34
CA THR A 61 -14.96 2.92 9.61
C THR A 61 -16.26 2.13 9.45
N GLY A 62 -16.76 2.03 8.22
CA GLY A 62 -17.92 1.22 7.85
C GLY A 62 -17.65 -0.29 7.73
N MET A 63 -16.44 -0.77 8.04
CA MET A 63 -16.12 -2.20 7.97
C MET A 63 -17.03 -3.06 8.85
N LYS A 64 -17.24 -4.31 8.43
CA LYS A 64 -18.15 -5.27 9.08
C LYS A 64 -17.44 -6.48 9.66
N THR A 65 -16.19 -6.73 9.30
CA THR A 65 -15.39 -7.81 9.92
C THR A 65 -15.42 -7.65 11.42
N ARG A 66 -15.76 -8.72 12.13
CA ARG A 66 -16.00 -8.71 13.57
C ARG A 66 -14.96 -9.58 14.28
N PHE A 67 -14.54 -9.12 15.44
CA PHE A 67 -13.71 -9.83 16.40
C PHE A 67 -14.52 -10.05 17.67
N THR A 68 -14.77 -11.30 18.00
CA THR A 68 -15.54 -11.69 19.19
C THR A 68 -14.64 -12.43 20.15
N PRO A 69 -14.41 -11.91 21.37
CA PRO A 69 -13.64 -12.66 22.37
C PRO A 69 -14.41 -13.92 22.80
N ASP A 70 -13.69 -15.03 22.94
CA ASP A 70 -14.24 -16.31 23.37
C ASP A 70 -13.19 -17.05 24.22
N GLY A 71 -13.20 -16.79 25.53
CA GLY A 71 -12.19 -17.26 26.47
C GLY A 71 -10.80 -16.70 26.16
N ASP A 72 -9.85 -17.59 25.91
CA ASP A 72 -8.46 -17.24 25.55
C ASP A 72 -8.28 -17.03 24.04
N ASP A 73 -9.35 -17.11 23.26
CA ASP A 73 -9.34 -16.93 21.81
C ASP A 73 -10.08 -15.66 21.38
N ILE A 74 -9.85 -15.29 20.11
CA ILE A 74 -10.66 -14.33 19.34
C ILE A 74 -11.25 -15.08 18.17
N VAL A 75 -12.57 -15.01 18.02
CA VAL A 75 -13.29 -15.51 16.85
C VAL A 75 -13.45 -14.40 15.84
N ILE A 76 -13.08 -14.67 14.60
CA ILE A 76 -13.07 -13.69 13.50
C ILE A 76 -14.06 -14.12 12.43
N ASP A 77 -15.01 -13.25 12.12
CA ASP A 77 -15.96 -13.41 11.03
C ASP A 77 -15.99 -12.18 10.13
N GLY A 78 -15.96 -12.41 8.81
CA GLY A 78 -16.02 -11.33 7.82
C GLY A 78 -15.30 -11.61 6.53
N GLY A 79 -15.07 -10.56 5.75
CA GLY A 79 -14.36 -10.67 4.48
C GLY A 79 -13.58 -9.41 4.14
N LYS A 80 -12.52 -9.58 3.39
CA LYS A 80 -11.67 -8.49 2.90
C LYS A 80 -11.49 -8.60 1.39
N THR A 81 -11.44 -7.47 0.71
CA THR A 81 -11.28 -7.40 -0.75
C THR A 81 -10.14 -6.49 -1.14
N PHE A 82 -9.62 -6.68 -2.35
CA PHE A 82 -8.49 -5.91 -2.89
C PHE A 82 -7.21 -5.98 -2.04
N ILE A 83 -6.97 -7.14 -1.41
CA ILE A 83 -5.80 -7.33 -0.56
C ILE A 83 -4.59 -7.70 -1.42
N THR A 84 -3.64 -6.79 -1.52
CA THR A 84 -2.40 -7.00 -2.26
C THR A 84 -1.60 -8.14 -1.63
N CYS A 85 -1.19 -9.10 -2.46
CA CYS A 85 -0.52 -10.35 -2.05
C CYS A 85 -1.30 -11.19 -1.04
N GLY A 86 -2.61 -10.98 -0.88
CA GLY A 86 -3.44 -11.69 0.10
C GLY A 86 -3.47 -13.20 -0.08
N ASP A 87 -3.25 -13.69 -1.29
CA ASP A 87 -3.18 -15.11 -1.63
C ASP A 87 -1.80 -15.76 -1.33
N HIS A 88 -0.79 -14.94 -1.09
CA HIS A 88 0.59 -15.39 -0.83
C HIS A 88 1.09 -15.01 0.57
N ALA A 89 0.40 -14.11 1.28
CA ALA A 89 0.84 -13.61 2.57
C ALA A 89 1.01 -14.73 3.60
N ASP A 90 2.08 -14.63 4.40
CA ASP A 90 2.34 -15.50 5.54
C ASP A 90 1.73 -14.92 6.82
N LEU A 91 1.50 -13.59 6.84
CA LEU A 91 0.87 -12.87 7.94
C LEU A 91 -0.12 -11.84 7.39
N TYR A 92 -1.28 -11.75 8.03
CA TYR A 92 -2.31 -10.77 7.75
C TYR A 92 -2.45 -9.82 8.95
N VAL A 93 -2.24 -8.54 8.72
CA VAL A 93 -2.57 -7.47 9.68
C VAL A 93 -4.02 -7.08 9.43
N LEU A 94 -4.92 -7.69 10.18
CA LEU A 94 -6.35 -7.66 9.94
C LEU A 94 -7.04 -6.62 10.80
N PHE A 95 -7.77 -5.70 10.18
CA PHE A 95 -8.61 -4.71 10.83
C PHE A 95 -10.06 -5.21 10.90
N GLY A 96 -10.71 -5.02 12.04
CA GLY A 96 -12.09 -5.41 12.28
C GLY A 96 -12.67 -4.67 13.48
N LYS A 97 -13.93 -4.91 13.80
CA LYS A 97 -14.63 -4.33 14.95
C LYS A 97 -14.65 -5.30 16.10
N TRP A 98 -14.25 -4.81 17.27
CA TRP A 98 -14.38 -5.55 18.53
C TRP A 98 -15.84 -5.57 18.99
N SER A 99 -16.42 -6.76 19.17
CA SER A 99 -17.85 -6.94 19.35
C SER A 99 -18.42 -6.36 20.63
N GLU A 100 -17.59 -6.17 21.66
CA GLU A 100 -18.00 -5.64 22.96
C GLU A 100 -18.00 -4.11 23.03
N ILE A 101 -17.55 -3.41 21.96
CA ILE A 101 -17.54 -1.95 21.89
C ILE A 101 -18.68 -1.50 20.97
N GLU A 102 -19.66 -0.78 21.52
CA GLU A 102 -20.84 -0.33 20.78
C GLU A 102 -20.55 0.76 19.74
N ASN A 103 -19.57 1.66 20.02
CA ASN A 103 -19.22 2.73 19.11
C ASN A 103 -18.39 2.18 17.94
N ASP A 104 -18.94 2.21 16.76
CA ASP A 104 -18.37 1.67 15.53
C ASP A 104 -16.94 2.13 15.24
N LYS A 105 -16.63 3.40 15.48
CA LYS A 105 -15.28 3.94 15.27
C LYS A 105 -14.30 3.52 16.36
N ALA A 106 -14.78 3.54 17.62
CA ALA A 106 -13.99 3.10 18.76
C ALA A 106 -13.79 1.57 18.80
N ALA A 107 -14.62 0.81 18.10
CA ALA A 107 -14.53 -0.65 18.04
C ALA A 107 -13.40 -1.15 17.13
N ILE A 108 -12.87 -0.30 16.24
CA ILE A 108 -11.84 -0.76 15.29
C ILE A 108 -10.60 -1.22 16.03
N SER A 109 -10.23 -2.47 15.78
CA SER A 109 -9.14 -3.19 16.43
C SER A 109 -8.28 -3.89 15.36
N VAL A 110 -7.12 -4.40 15.74
CA VAL A 110 -6.22 -5.09 14.82
C VAL A 110 -5.82 -6.44 15.40
N VAL A 111 -6.00 -7.48 14.61
CA VAL A 111 -5.63 -8.85 14.97
C VAL A 111 -4.63 -9.39 13.95
N LEU A 112 -3.60 -10.07 14.42
CA LEU A 112 -2.59 -10.72 13.61
C LEU A 112 -3.03 -12.15 13.30
N VAL A 113 -3.20 -12.47 12.01
CA VAL A 113 -3.62 -13.80 11.56
C VAL A 113 -2.52 -14.42 10.71
N GLU A 114 -2.03 -15.58 11.11
CA GLU A 114 -1.01 -16.31 10.36
C GLU A 114 -1.65 -17.13 9.22
N LYS A 115 -0.87 -17.40 8.17
CA LYS A 115 -1.26 -18.25 7.06
C LYS A 115 -1.69 -19.62 7.55
N GLY A 116 -2.72 -20.17 6.94
CA GLY A 116 -3.22 -21.51 7.27
C GLY A 116 -4.14 -21.55 8.48
N ALA A 117 -4.49 -20.42 9.08
CA ALA A 117 -5.51 -20.36 10.12
C ALA A 117 -6.81 -21.04 9.62
N LYS A 118 -7.35 -21.97 10.40
CA LYS A 118 -8.58 -22.72 10.03
C LYS A 118 -9.74 -21.75 9.89
N GLY A 119 -10.47 -21.80 8.78
CA GLY A 119 -11.56 -20.90 8.45
C GLY A 119 -11.15 -19.69 7.60
N LEU A 120 -9.84 -19.45 7.40
CA LEU A 120 -9.37 -18.48 6.42
C LEU A 120 -9.36 -19.11 5.03
N SER A 121 -9.99 -18.43 4.08
CA SER A 121 -10.02 -18.86 2.69
C SER A 121 -9.76 -17.70 1.72
N ILE A 122 -9.16 -18.03 0.58
CA ILE A 122 -8.95 -17.11 -0.55
C ILE A 122 -10.11 -17.32 -1.50
N LEU A 123 -10.94 -16.27 -1.69
CA LEU A 123 -12.14 -16.34 -2.54
C LEU A 123 -11.83 -16.17 -4.03
N GLY A 124 -10.76 -15.46 -4.36
CA GLY A 124 -10.35 -15.22 -5.74
C GLY A 124 -9.29 -14.16 -5.86
N LYS A 125 -8.79 -13.99 -7.08
CA LYS A 125 -7.82 -12.96 -7.48
C LYS A 125 -8.45 -12.01 -8.48
N GLU A 126 -8.10 -10.73 -8.38
CA GLU A 126 -8.54 -9.71 -9.32
C GLU A 126 -7.76 -9.80 -10.64
N ASP A 127 -8.48 -9.75 -11.77
CA ASP A 127 -7.88 -9.59 -13.09
C ASP A 127 -7.64 -8.11 -13.36
N LYS A 128 -6.45 -7.63 -13.03
CA LYS A 128 -6.10 -6.22 -13.08
C LYS A 128 -5.61 -5.80 -14.45
N MET A 129 -5.85 -4.54 -14.82
CA MET A 129 -5.34 -3.93 -16.04
C MET A 129 -3.82 -3.82 -16.04
N GLY A 130 -3.22 -3.42 -14.91
CA GLY A 130 -1.77 -3.26 -14.74
C GLY A 130 -1.24 -3.91 -13.46
N GLN A 131 0.09 -3.94 -13.32
CA GLN A 131 0.80 -4.53 -12.17
C GLN A 131 0.34 -5.98 -11.86
N ARG A 132 0.09 -6.76 -12.90
CA ARG A 132 -0.55 -8.09 -12.81
C ARG A 132 0.28 -9.12 -12.03
N ALA A 133 1.61 -8.95 -12.00
CA ALA A 133 2.51 -9.82 -11.21
C ALA A 133 2.44 -9.56 -9.69
N ALA A 134 1.86 -8.42 -9.24
CA ALA A 134 1.50 -8.22 -7.86
C ALA A 134 0.04 -8.67 -7.68
N SER A 135 -0.21 -9.85 -7.13
CA SER A 135 -1.56 -10.36 -6.96
C SER A 135 -2.41 -9.46 -6.04
N THR A 136 -3.71 -9.48 -6.24
CA THR A 136 -4.68 -8.81 -5.39
C THR A 136 -5.82 -9.79 -5.17
N ALA A 137 -6.14 -10.10 -3.94
CA ALA A 137 -7.08 -11.17 -3.60
C ALA A 137 -8.20 -10.70 -2.68
N SER A 138 -9.30 -11.45 -2.72
CA SER A 138 -10.39 -11.38 -1.75
C SER A 138 -10.27 -12.54 -0.77
N LEU A 139 -10.49 -12.25 0.53
CA LEU A 139 -10.33 -13.17 1.64
C LEU A 139 -11.64 -13.30 2.39
N ALA A 140 -11.94 -14.51 2.88
CA ALA A 140 -13.02 -14.75 3.82
C ALA A 140 -12.48 -15.35 5.13
N PHE A 141 -13.05 -14.89 6.22
CA PHE A 141 -12.82 -15.36 7.57
C PHE A 141 -14.15 -15.93 8.08
N ASP A 142 -14.22 -17.23 8.25
CA ASP A 142 -15.40 -17.96 8.70
C ASP A 142 -15.04 -18.68 10.00
N ASN A 143 -15.48 -18.12 11.12
CA ASN A 143 -15.17 -18.64 12.44
C ASN A 143 -13.65 -18.93 12.64
N VAL A 144 -12.79 -18.02 12.14
CA VAL A 144 -11.35 -18.15 12.33
C VAL A 144 -11.02 -17.89 13.78
N ARG A 145 -10.35 -18.85 14.42
CA ARG A 145 -9.92 -18.74 15.81
C ARG A 145 -8.43 -18.48 15.91
N VAL A 146 -8.07 -17.45 16.65
CA VAL A 146 -6.68 -17.12 16.98
C VAL A 146 -6.57 -16.83 18.47
N PRO A 147 -5.40 -17.09 19.09
CA PRO A 147 -5.17 -16.75 20.48
C PRO A 147 -5.37 -15.25 20.75
N ARG A 148 -5.85 -14.90 21.94
CA ARG A 148 -6.04 -13.50 22.35
C ARG A 148 -4.74 -12.68 22.30
N GLU A 149 -3.60 -13.34 22.46
CA GLU A 149 -2.28 -12.74 22.29
C GLU A 149 -1.99 -12.20 20.88
N ASN A 150 -2.79 -12.57 19.87
CA ASN A 150 -2.71 -12.05 18.50
C ASN A 150 -3.41 -10.68 18.35
N LEU A 151 -4.11 -10.19 19.36
CA LEU A 151 -4.60 -8.81 19.39
C LEU A 151 -3.42 -7.85 19.47
N MET A 152 -3.36 -6.88 18.56
CA MET A 152 -2.32 -5.86 18.55
C MET A 152 -2.81 -4.62 19.29
N CYS A 153 -2.15 -4.25 20.37
CA CYS A 153 -2.58 -3.22 21.34
C CYS A 153 -3.88 -3.60 22.08
N GLU A 154 -4.62 -2.59 22.53
CA GLU A 154 -5.91 -2.79 23.20
C GLU A 154 -7.06 -2.77 22.18
N PRO A 155 -8.21 -3.39 22.52
CA PRO A 155 -9.41 -3.25 21.71
C PRO A 155 -9.77 -1.76 21.53
N GLY A 156 -10.00 -1.36 20.26
CA GLY A 156 -10.31 0.02 19.94
C GLY A 156 -9.14 0.89 19.49
N ASP A 157 -7.91 0.45 19.61
CA ASP A 157 -6.72 1.20 19.15
C ASP A 157 -6.55 1.18 17.61
N GLY A 158 -7.39 0.46 16.89
CA GLY A 158 -7.22 0.22 15.46
C GLY A 158 -7.23 1.48 14.60
N LEU A 159 -8.00 2.52 14.94
CA LEU A 159 -7.97 3.78 14.18
C LEU A 159 -6.62 4.48 14.27
N LYS A 160 -6.01 4.52 15.44
CA LYS A 160 -4.68 5.09 15.65
C LYS A 160 -3.64 4.35 14.80
N ILE A 161 -3.70 3.02 14.80
CA ILE A 161 -2.82 2.17 14.01
C ILE A 161 -3.05 2.40 12.51
N LEU A 162 -4.31 2.46 12.08
CA LEU A 162 -4.71 2.70 10.68
C LEU A 162 -4.15 4.02 10.14
N PHE A 163 -4.37 5.12 10.85
CA PHE A 163 -3.88 6.44 10.40
C PHE A 163 -2.36 6.51 10.40
N SER A 164 -1.69 5.93 11.39
CA SER A 164 -0.22 5.83 11.41
C SER A 164 0.30 5.07 10.18
N ALA A 165 -0.30 3.91 9.87
CA ALA A 165 0.06 3.11 8.71
C ALA A 165 -0.15 3.87 7.39
N LEU A 166 -1.29 4.54 7.22
CA LEU A 166 -1.60 5.30 6.01
C LEU A 166 -0.67 6.50 5.82
N ASN A 167 -0.36 7.27 6.86
CA ASN A 167 0.52 8.41 6.78
C ASN A 167 1.95 8.02 6.37
N LYS A 168 2.43 6.87 6.83
CA LYS A 168 3.77 6.34 6.49
C LYS A 168 3.80 5.63 5.13
N SER A 169 2.68 5.08 4.66
CA SER A 169 2.61 4.40 3.36
C SER A 169 2.45 5.36 2.18
N ARG A 170 1.76 6.50 2.34
CA ARG A 170 1.50 7.46 1.26
C ARG A 170 2.76 7.95 0.53
N PRO A 171 3.86 8.36 1.21
CA PRO A 171 5.10 8.74 0.55
C PRO A 171 5.73 7.60 -0.26
N SER A 172 5.62 6.36 0.22
CA SER A 172 6.10 5.19 -0.50
C SER A 172 5.30 4.92 -1.79
N ILE A 173 3.97 5.10 -1.75
CA ILE A 173 3.13 5.00 -2.96
C ILE A 173 3.43 6.15 -3.93
N ALA A 174 3.70 7.35 -3.43
CA ALA A 174 4.16 8.46 -4.27
C ALA A 174 5.50 8.14 -4.96
N ALA A 175 6.45 7.59 -4.23
CA ALA A 175 7.73 7.13 -4.79
C ALA A 175 7.53 6.04 -5.86
N HIS A 176 6.58 5.12 -5.64
CA HIS A 176 6.20 4.10 -6.62
C HIS A 176 5.69 4.74 -7.92
N ALA A 177 4.73 5.65 -7.83
CA ALA A 177 4.18 6.36 -8.98
C ALA A 177 5.25 7.15 -9.75
N LEU A 178 6.14 7.86 -9.02
CA LEU A 178 7.24 8.61 -9.63
C LEU A 178 8.28 7.71 -10.30
N GLY A 179 8.51 6.50 -9.80
CA GLY A 179 9.36 5.51 -10.47
C GLY A 179 8.81 5.11 -11.83
N ILE A 180 7.51 4.82 -11.92
CA ILE A 180 6.82 4.50 -13.18
C ILE A 180 6.89 5.68 -14.15
N ALA A 181 6.58 6.89 -13.67
CA ALA A 181 6.62 8.11 -14.48
C ALA A 181 8.02 8.41 -15.01
N ARG A 182 9.05 8.21 -14.19
CA ARG A 182 10.44 8.39 -14.57
C ARG A 182 10.84 7.42 -15.68
N ALA A 183 10.48 6.13 -15.58
CA ALA A 183 10.74 5.15 -16.62
C ALA A 183 10.10 5.56 -17.95
N ALA A 184 8.82 5.88 -17.94
CA ALA A 184 8.09 6.30 -19.13
C ALA A 184 8.69 7.56 -19.78
N PHE A 185 9.08 8.55 -18.98
CA PHE A 185 9.74 9.75 -19.47
C PHE A 185 11.10 9.46 -20.13
N GLU A 186 11.95 8.65 -19.49
CA GLU A 186 13.27 8.30 -20.03
C GLU A 186 13.15 7.48 -21.32
N ASP A 187 12.21 6.54 -21.40
CA ASP A 187 11.93 5.75 -22.60
C ASP A 187 11.43 6.65 -23.75
N ALA A 188 10.52 7.58 -23.45
CA ALA A 188 10.05 8.56 -24.43
C ALA A 188 11.21 9.42 -24.96
N VAL A 189 12.05 9.98 -24.07
CA VAL A 189 13.22 10.78 -24.45
C VAL A 189 14.18 9.96 -25.31
N ALA A 190 14.45 8.71 -24.95
CA ALA A 190 15.31 7.85 -25.75
C ALA A 190 14.73 7.61 -27.15
N TYR A 191 13.44 7.31 -27.25
CA TYR A 191 12.77 7.01 -28.51
C TYR A 191 12.74 8.20 -29.48
N ILE A 192 12.35 9.40 -29.01
CA ILE A 192 12.15 10.57 -29.87
C ILE A 192 13.46 11.11 -30.45
N ASN A 193 14.62 10.80 -29.86
CA ASN A 193 15.93 11.16 -30.41
C ASN A 193 16.29 10.36 -31.68
N HIS A 194 15.65 9.21 -31.90
CA HIS A 194 15.91 8.34 -33.03
C HIS A 194 14.74 8.27 -34.02
N ARG A 195 13.52 8.43 -33.53
CA ARG A 195 12.32 8.39 -34.39
C ARG A 195 12.26 9.59 -35.33
N ARG A 196 12.04 9.32 -36.60
CA ARG A 196 11.95 10.35 -37.66
C ARG A 196 10.54 10.39 -38.23
N GLN A 197 10.03 11.60 -38.45
CA GLN A 197 8.81 11.90 -39.21
C GLN A 197 9.00 13.22 -39.96
N SER A 198 8.37 13.37 -41.14
CA SER A 198 8.50 14.58 -41.98
C SER A 198 9.95 15.03 -42.19
N GLY A 199 10.87 14.08 -42.39
CA GLY A 199 12.26 14.33 -42.72
C GLY A 199 13.21 14.68 -41.55
N ARG A 200 12.72 14.76 -40.31
CA ARG A 200 13.51 15.13 -39.11
C ARG A 200 13.19 14.26 -37.90
N ASN A 201 14.01 14.31 -36.87
CA ASN A 201 13.72 13.62 -35.62
C ASN A 201 12.53 14.28 -34.92
N ILE A 202 11.68 13.48 -34.27
CA ILE A 202 10.44 14.03 -33.66
C ILE A 202 10.74 14.95 -32.49
N ILE A 203 11.89 14.84 -31.83
CA ILE A 203 12.34 15.79 -30.80
C ILE A 203 12.50 17.24 -31.34
N GLU A 204 12.69 17.41 -32.65
CA GLU A 204 12.83 18.73 -33.28
C GLU A 204 11.49 19.49 -33.43
N PHE A 205 10.37 18.82 -33.17
CA PHE A 205 9.05 19.47 -33.19
C PHE A 205 8.76 20.17 -31.84
N GLN A 206 8.48 21.45 -31.93
CA GLN A 206 8.27 22.29 -30.73
C GLN A 206 7.16 21.78 -29.81
N GLY A 207 6.07 21.19 -30.39
CA GLY A 207 5.02 20.58 -29.59
C GLY A 207 5.51 19.43 -28.70
N ILE A 208 6.43 18.59 -29.20
CA ILE A 208 7.04 17.50 -28.43
C ILE A 208 7.98 18.08 -27.36
N GLN A 209 8.76 19.13 -27.70
CA GLN A 209 9.66 19.79 -26.74
C GLN A 209 8.88 20.36 -25.54
N PHE A 210 7.72 20.98 -25.77
CA PHE A 210 6.88 21.49 -24.70
C PHE A 210 6.31 20.38 -23.81
N MET A 211 5.83 19.28 -24.39
CA MET A 211 5.38 18.14 -23.63
C MET A 211 6.50 17.59 -22.72
N LEU A 212 7.71 17.44 -23.24
CA LEU A 212 8.85 16.98 -22.44
C LEU A 212 9.22 17.97 -21.33
N ALA A 213 9.17 19.27 -21.60
CA ALA A 213 9.45 20.31 -20.61
C ALA A 213 8.46 20.25 -19.44
N ASP A 214 7.18 20.05 -19.74
CA ASP A 214 6.12 19.89 -18.74
C ASP A 214 6.32 18.61 -17.92
N MET A 215 6.58 17.46 -18.57
CA MET A 215 6.86 16.19 -17.90
C MET A 215 8.07 16.31 -16.96
N ALA A 216 9.18 16.89 -17.44
CA ALA A 216 10.41 17.05 -16.67
C ALA A 216 10.19 17.96 -15.45
N THR A 217 9.43 19.05 -15.64
CA THR A 217 9.10 20.00 -14.57
C THR A 217 8.27 19.34 -13.49
N ASP A 218 7.21 18.62 -13.85
CA ASP A 218 6.36 17.93 -12.89
C ASP A 218 7.09 16.82 -12.12
N LEU A 219 7.95 16.06 -12.80
CA LEU A 219 8.82 15.08 -12.13
C LEU A 219 9.72 15.75 -11.09
N ALA A 220 10.42 16.83 -11.48
CA ALA A 220 11.33 17.54 -10.59
C ALA A 220 10.61 18.09 -9.35
N LEU A 221 9.43 18.70 -9.53
CA LEU A 221 8.62 19.22 -8.43
C LEU A 221 8.18 18.11 -7.48
N CYS A 222 7.65 17.01 -7.99
CA CYS A 222 7.19 15.89 -7.16
C CYS A 222 8.34 15.17 -6.46
N GLU A 223 9.49 15.01 -7.13
CA GLU A 223 10.68 14.41 -6.52
C GLU A 223 11.26 15.29 -5.41
N SER A 224 11.31 16.61 -5.61
CA SER A 224 11.71 17.54 -4.55
C SER A 224 10.82 17.44 -3.32
N TRP A 225 9.51 17.31 -3.54
CA TRP A 225 8.55 17.11 -2.45
C TRP A 225 8.72 15.76 -1.77
N LEU A 226 8.98 14.69 -2.54
CA LEU A 226 9.24 13.36 -1.99
C LEU A 226 10.46 13.37 -1.06
N TRP A 227 11.55 14.02 -1.47
CA TRP A 227 12.75 14.16 -0.64
C TRP A 227 12.49 14.98 0.62
N ARG A 228 11.70 16.06 0.52
CA ARG A 228 11.29 16.85 1.68
C ARG A 228 10.50 16.00 2.70
N VAL A 229 9.50 15.25 2.23
CA VAL A 229 8.69 14.40 3.14
C VAL A 229 9.56 13.29 3.74
N GLY A 230 10.48 12.72 2.98
CA GLY A 230 11.47 11.77 3.49
C GLY A 230 12.32 12.36 4.63
N ALA A 231 12.85 13.57 4.44
CA ALA A 231 13.61 14.26 5.47
C ALA A 231 12.78 14.57 6.73
N MET A 232 11.49 14.89 6.58
CA MET A 232 10.59 15.09 7.73
C MET A 232 10.41 13.78 8.52
N ILE A 233 10.27 12.64 7.83
CA ILE A 233 10.18 11.32 8.48
C ILE A 233 11.47 11.01 9.23
N ASP A 234 12.64 11.21 8.61
CA ASP A 234 13.94 10.95 9.21
C ASP A 234 14.22 11.86 10.41
N ALA A 235 13.70 13.10 10.37
CA ALA A 235 13.77 14.04 11.49
C ALA A 235 12.76 13.74 12.63
N GLY A 236 11.92 12.71 12.48
CA GLY A 236 10.94 12.32 13.50
C GLY A 236 9.75 13.28 13.64
N VAL A 237 9.40 14.03 12.56
CA VAL A 237 8.20 14.89 12.58
C VAL A 237 6.96 14.00 12.75
N GLU A 238 6.21 14.24 13.83
CA GLU A 238 5.10 13.38 14.24
C GLU A 238 3.91 13.45 13.27
N ASP A 239 3.51 14.66 12.86
CA ASP A 239 2.40 14.86 11.93
C ASP A 239 2.90 15.28 10.54
N ILE A 240 2.87 14.35 9.63
CA ILE A 240 3.17 14.52 8.21
C ILE A 240 1.95 14.25 7.33
N GLY A 241 0.76 14.17 7.94
CA GLY A 241 -0.46 13.70 7.26
C GLY A 241 -0.84 14.55 6.05
N ILE A 242 -0.69 15.88 6.14
CA ILE A 242 -0.99 16.81 5.05
C ILE A 242 0.02 16.65 3.91
N GLU A 243 1.32 16.73 4.21
CA GLU A 243 2.40 16.65 3.24
C GLU A 243 2.41 15.30 2.52
N ALA A 244 2.23 14.20 3.26
CA ALA A 244 2.15 12.86 2.69
C ALA A 244 0.92 12.69 1.77
N SER A 245 -0.22 13.28 2.14
CA SER A 245 -1.45 13.21 1.35
C SER A 245 -1.33 14.02 0.05
N MET A 246 -0.84 15.26 0.14
CA MET A 246 -0.60 16.14 -1.01
C MET A 246 0.40 15.50 -1.98
N LEU A 247 1.50 14.97 -1.46
CA LEU A 247 2.52 14.28 -2.25
C LEU A 247 1.92 13.10 -3.00
N LYS A 248 1.22 12.19 -2.28
CA LYS A 248 0.62 11.00 -2.89
C LYS A 248 -0.37 11.35 -3.98
N MET A 249 -1.26 12.29 -3.72
CA MET A 249 -2.25 12.77 -4.68
C MET A 249 -1.55 13.28 -5.95
N ARG A 250 -0.63 14.25 -5.80
CA ARG A 250 0.01 14.89 -6.96
C ARG A 250 0.91 13.93 -7.73
N ALA A 251 1.70 13.09 -7.05
CA ALA A 251 2.58 12.13 -7.70
C ALA A 251 1.80 11.12 -8.56
N SER A 252 0.64 10.64 -8.09
CA SER A 252 -0.19 9.71 -8.86
C SER A 252 -0.80 10.37 -10.10
N ASP A 253 -1.27 11.61 -10.00
CA ASP A 253 -1.83 12.36 -11.14
C ASP A 253 -0.76 12.65 -12.21
N VAL A 254 0.42 13.08 -11.75
CA VAL A 254 1.58 13.31 -12.63
C VAL A 254 2.00 12.03 -13.34
N ALA A 255 2.04 10.89 -12.62
CA ALA A 255 2.39 9.62 -13.23
C ALA A 255 1.40 9.20 -14.32
N MET A 256 0.10 9.33 -14.07
CA MET A 256 -0.93 9.04 -15.08
C MET A 256 -0.77 9.92 -16.32
N ARG A 257 -0.51 11.23 -16.15
CA ARG A 257 -0.31 12.14 -17.26
C ARG A 257 0.93 11.75 -18.06
N ILE A 258 2.09 11.62 -17.39
CA ILE A 258 3.37 11.34 -18.06
C ILE A 258 3.33 10.01 -18.81
N THR A 259 2.77 8.95 -18.22
CA THR A 259 2.67 7.65 -18.89
C THR A 259 1.74 7.69 -20.09
N THR A 260 0.68 8.49 -20.05
CA THR A 260 -0.23 8.69 -21.19
C THR A 260 0.45 9.48 -22.30
N ASP A 261 1.11 10.60 -21.96
CA ASP A 261 1.80 11.44 -22.92
C ASP A 261 3.00 10.74 -23.56
N ALA A 262 3.69 9.86 -22.81
CA ALA A 262 4.83 9.08 -23.32
C ALA A 262 4.43 8.07 -24.41
N VAL A 263 3.16 7.65 -24.48
CA VAL A 263 2.65 6.74 -25.52
C VAL A 263 2.34 7.49 -26.82
N GLN A 264 2.08 8.80 -26.77
CA GLN A 264 1.82 9.63 -27.96
C GLN A 264 3.05 9.75 -28.86
#